data_b9f1f9158dbee773268f386b3df16e6d
#
_entry.id   b9f1f9158dbee773268f386b3df16e6d
#
_cell.length_a   1.000
_cell.length_b   1.000
_cell.length_c   1.000
_cell.angle_alpha   90.00
_cell.angle_beta   90.00
_cell.angle_gamma   90.00
#
_symmetry.space_group_name_H-M   'P 1'
#
loop_
_entity.id
_entity.type
_entity.pdbx_description
1 polymer ?
#
loop_
_entity_poly.entity_id
_entity_poly.type
_entity_poly.pdbx_seq_one_letter_code
_entity_poly.pdbx_strand_id
1 'polypeptide(L)'
;FFEYARKRLEKIKSTVSYSTYRAYTSQIDKFEKYMGTKDVYFDEITVALLNDYKFHLGDTLGNGDTTQRLSIIVLGTIFRDAIREEVIPETMFPFSKITLKISSSKRLFLNKVQIDALANLKLIEGKKAMMWRDLFLFSIYAGGLRFSDVIEMQYSNYNEAEHKINKHIRKTGRVHQFKIGKVAIDILEKYKK
;
A
#
# COMPACT_ATOMS: atom_id res chain seq x y z
N PHE A 1 -9.28 -19.88 -15.19
CA PHE A 1 -9.17 -18.77 -14.24
C PHE A 1 -7.90 -17.94 -14.48
N PHE A 2 -6.70 -18.52 -14.49
CA PHE A 2 -5.45 -17.75 -14.56
C PHE A 2 -5.30 -16.98 -15.88
N GLU A 3 -5.71 -17.56 -17.00
CA GLU A 3 -5.70 -16.86 -18.29
C GLU A 3 -6.54 -15.58 -18.24
N TYR A 4 -7.77 -15.67 -17.72
CA TYR A 4 -8.64 -14.54 -17.52
C TYR A 4 -8.00 -13.50 -16.57
N ALA A 5 -7.47 -13.96 -15.42
CA ALA A 5 -6.82 -13.09 -14.44
C ALA A 5 -5.65 -12.30 -15.03
N ARG A 6 -4.80 -12.93 -15.85
CA ARG A 6 -3.67 -12.29 -16.53
C ARG A 6 -4.13 -11.25 -17.57
N LYS A 7 -5.12 -11.63 -18.41
CA LYS A 7 -5.73 -10.68 -19.36
C LYS A 7 -6.32 -9.46 -18.64
N ARG A 8 -7.00 -9.69 -17.51
CA ARG A 8 -7.57 -8.63 -16.68
C ARG A 8 -6.49 -7.72 -16.09
N LEU A 9 -5.38 -8.27 -15.59
CA LEU A 9 -4.25 -7.49 -15.09
C LEU A 9 -3.68 -6.56 -16.16
N GLU A 10 -3.44 -7.05 -17.36
CA GLU A 10 -2.93 -6.20 -18.44
C GLU A 10 -3.90 -5.06 -18.80
N LYS A 11 -5.22 -5.31 -18.80
CA LYS A 11 -6.24 -4.25 -19.03
C LYS A 11 -6.16 -3.13 -17.98
N ILE A 12 -5.95 -3.47 -16.69
CA ILE A 12 -5.93 -2.46 -15.61
C ILE A 12 -4.55 -1.82 -15.38
N LYS A 13 -3.51 -2.31 -16.01
CA LYS A 13 -2.12 -1.85 -15.80
C LYS A 13 -1.93 -0.34 -15.96
N SER A 14 -2.63 0.27 -16.91
CA SER A 14 -2.61 1.71 -17.15
C SER A 14 -3.56 2.52 -16.26
N THR A 15 -4.54 1.87 -15.61
CA THR A 15 -5.59 2.55 -14.84
C THR A 15 -5.35 2.54 -13.33
N VAL A 16 -4.51 1.63 -12.84
CA VAL A 16 -4.17 1.53 -11.42
C VAL A 16 -2.73 1.95 -11.17
N SER A 17 -2.41 2.27 -9.91
CA SER A 17 -1.00 2.53 -9.54
C SER A 17 -0.14 1.28 -9.75
N TYR A 18 1.14 1.48 -10.06
CA TYR A 18 2.10 0.39 -10.21
C TYR A 18 2.17 -0.52 -8.97
N SER A 19 2.06 0.05 -7.76
CA SER A 19 2.03 -0.72 -6.52
C SER A 19 0.80 -1.61 -6.40
N THR A 20 -0.36 -1.13 -6.86
CA THR A 20 -1.60 -1.92 -6.89
C THR A 20 -1.50 -3.05 -7.91
N TYR A 21 -1.03 -2.74 -9.12
CA TYR A 21 -0.78 -3.75 -10.16
C TYR A 21 0.14 -4.85 -9.65
N ARG A 22 1.30 -4.48 -9.09
CA ARG A 22 2.27 -5.42 -8.52
C ARG A 22 1.69 -6.26 -7.38
N ALA A 23 0.89 -5.66 -6.50
CA ALA A 23 0.24 -6.38 -5.42
C ALA A 23 -0.74 -7.44 -5.97
N TYR A 24 -1.55 -7.09 -6.96
CA TYR A 24 -2.48 -8.04 -7.59
C TYR A 24 -1.74 -9.18 -8.29
N THR A 25 -0.73 -8.85 -9.10
CA THR A 25 0.11 -9.86 -9.77
C THR A 25 0.70 -10.84 -8.76
N SER A 26 1.30 -10.32 -7.69
CA SER A 26 1.91 -11.15 -6.64
C SER A 26 0.90 -12.09 -5.95
N GLN A 27 -0.37 -11.69 -5.76
CA GLN A 27 -1.37 -12.57 -5.17
C GLN A 27 -1.82 -13.66 -6.16
N ILE A 28 -1.93 -13.33 -7.44
CA ILE A 28 -2.28 -14.30 -8.49
C ILE A 28 -1.15 -15.32 -8.67
N ASP A 29 0.12 -14.87 -8.71
CA ASP A 29 1.29 -15.74 -8.80
C ASP A 29 1.35 -16.72 -7.61
N LYS A 30 1.04 -16.22 -6.41
CA LYS A 30 1.02 -17.02 -5.18
C LYS A 30 -0.07 -18.09 -5.24
N PHE A 31 -1.25 -17.77 -5.74
CA PHE A 31 -2.34 -18.72 -5.89
C PHE A 31 -2.04 -19.74 -6.98
N GLU A 32 -1.48 -19.31 -8.13
CA GLU A 32 -1.05 -20.20 -9.21
C GLU A 32 0.01 -21.21 -8.71
N LYS A 33 0.98 -20.74 -7.91
CA LYS A 33 1.97 -21.62 -7.28
C LYS A 33 1.34 -22.63 -6.32
N TYR A 34 0.32 -22.23 -5.57
CA TYR A 34 -0.42 -23.13 -4.67
C TYR A 34 -1.19 -24.19 -5.46
N MET A 35 -1.84 -23.82 -6.55
CA MET A 35 -2.58 -24.76 -7.41
C MET A 35 -1.67 -25.73 -8.16
N GLY A 36 -0.42 -25.38 -8.41
CA GLY A 36 0.55 -26.21 -9.15
C GLY A 36 0.27 -26.36 -10.64
N THR A 37 -0.79 -25.76 -11.16
CA THR A 37 -1.19 -25.77 -12.57
C THR A 37 -1.77 -24.44 -12.99
N LYS A 38 -1.73 -24.14 -14.30
CA LYS A 38 -2.38 -22.97 -14.92
C LYS A 38 -3.77 -23.28 -15.45
N ASP A 39 -4.09 -24.54 -15.65
CA ASP A 39 -5.36 -25.01 -16.19
C ASP A 39 -6.34 -25.23 -15.03
N VAL A 40 -6.89 -24.11 -14.54
CA VAL A 40 -7.88 -24.06 -13.45
C VAL A 40 -9.13 -23.36 -13.95
N TYR A 41 -10.27 -24.02 -13.84
CA TYR A 41 -11.58 -23.43 -14.16
C TYR A 41 -12.14 -22.67 -12.95
N PHE A 42 -13.10 -21.78 -13.19
CA PHE A 42 -13.70 -20.98 -12.12
C PHE A 42 -14.53 -21.82 -11.13
N ASP A 43 -15.18 -22.86 -11.60
CA ASP A 43 -16.00 -23.78 -10.78
C ASP A 43 -15.15 -24.71 -9.89
N GLU A 44 -13.90 -24.93 -10.22
CA GLU A 44 -12.95 -25.66 -9.37
C GLU A 44 -12.53 -24.84 -8.14
N ILE A 45 -12.67 -23.50 -8.17
CA ILE A 45 -12.31 -22.63 -7.06
C ILE A 45 -13.50 -22.58 -6.06
N THR A 46 -13.61 -23.61 -5.27
CA THR A 46 -14.67 -23.80 -4.29
C THR A 46 -14.39 -23.09 -2.96
N VAL A 47 -15.40 -23.03 -2.10
CA VAL A 47 -15.25 -22.52 -0.70
C VAL A 47 -14.24 -23.37 0.08
N ALA A 48 -14.24 -24.70 -0.10
CA ALA A 48 -13.30 -25.61 0.54
C ALA A 48 -11.86 -25.28 0.10
N LEU A 49 -11.60 -25.23 -1.21
CA LEU A 49 -10.29 -24.87 -1.75
C LEU A 49 -9.79 -23.51 -1.22
N LEU A 50 -10.64 -22.50 -1.16
CA LEU A 50 -10.27 -21.19 -0.64
C LEU A 50 -9.93 -21.20 0.86
N ASN A 51 -10.61 -22.04 1.66
CA ASN A 51 -10.26 -22.23 3.07
C ASN A 51 -8.92 -22.95 3.21
N ASP A 52 -8.65 -23.98 2.40
CA ASP A 52 -7.37 -24.70 2.38
C ASP A 52 -6.23 -23.78 1.95
N TYR A 53 -6.45 -22.95 0.92
CA TYR A 53 -5.50 -21.93 0.50
C TYR A 53 -5.24 -20.90 1.61
N LYS A 54 -6.29 -20.43 2.29
CA LYS A 54 -6.14 -19.52 3.43
C LYS A 54 -5.31 -20.15 4.55
N PHE A 55 -5.55 -21.43 4.87
CA PHE A 55 -4.75 -22.18 5.84
C PHE A 55 -3.28 -22.27 5.39
N HIS A 56 -3.02 -22.66 4.14
CA HIS A 56 -1.68 -22.68 3.55
C HIS A 56 -0.97 -21.33 3.65
N LEU A 57 -1.66 -20.22 3.37
CA LEU A 57 -1.10 -18.88 3.50
C LEU A 57 -0.63 -18.58 4.93
N GLY A 58 -1.40 -19.02 5.94
CA GLY A 58 -1.08 -18.78 7.35
C GLY A 58 -0.03 -19.74 7.87
N ASP A 59 -0.28 -21.02 7.74
CA ASP A 59 0.50 -22.09 8.36
C ASP A 59 1.83 -22.35 7.61
N THR A 60 1.75 -22.54 6.30
CA THR A 60 2.94 -22.90 5.50
C THR A 60 3.78 -21.68 5.14
N LEU A 61 3.15 -20.54 4.79
CA LEU A 61 3.85 -19.33 4.36
C LEU A 61 4.04 -18.29 5.47
N GLY A 62 3.51 -18.51 6.67
CA GLY A 62 3.60 -17.59 7.80
C GLY A 62 2.96 -16.23 7.59
N ASN A 63 2.01 -16.09 6.67
CA ASN A 63 1.36 -14.83 6.37
C ASN A 63 0.37 -14.45 7.48
N GLY A 64 0.46 -13.22 8.00
CA GLY A 64 -0.53 -12.68 8.93
C GLY A 64 -1.91 -12.47 8.29
N ASP A 65 -2.95 -12.33 9.13
CA ASP A 65 -4.36 -12.22 8.72
C ASP A 65 -4.60 -11.16 7.64
N THR A 66 -3.93 -10.01 7.72
CA THR A 66 -4.06 -8.93 6.72
C THR A 66 -3.58 -9.36 5.33
N THR A 67 -2.50 -10.13 5.26
CA THR A 67 -1.96 -10.63 3.99
C THR A 67 -2.84 -11.75 3.44
N GLN A 68 -3.31 -12.68 4.29
CA GLN A 68 -4.27 -13.71 3.90
C GLN A 68 -5.55 -13.07 3.33
N ARG A 69 -6.07 -12.08 4.04
CA ARG A 69 -7.25 -11.32 3.60
C ARG A 69 -7.04 -10.65 2.24
N LEU A 70 -5.89 -10.01 2.03
CA LEU A 70 -5.56 -9.39 0.74
C LEU A 70 -5.56 -10.41 -0.40
N SER A 71 -4.96 -11.59 -0.19
CA SER A 71 -4.93 -12.66 -1.19
C SER A 71 -6.34 -13.08 -1.60
N ILE A 72 -7.21 -13.34 -0.63
CA ILE A 72 -8.61 -13.75 -0.89
C ILE A 72 -9.40 -12.63 -1.58
N ILE A 73 -9.22 -11.36 -1.17
CA ILE A 73 -9.90 -10.21 -1.78
C ILE A 73 -9.49 -10.04 -3.24
N VAL A 74 -8.22 -10.21 -3.58
CA VAL A 74 -7.75 -10.09 -4.96
C VAL A 74 -8.40 -11.15 -5.85
N LEU A 75 -8.41 -12.41 -5.40
CA LEU A 75 -9.09 -13.48 -6.14
C LEU A 75 -10.59 -13.20 -6.31
N GLY A 76 -11.27 -12.76 -5.24
CA GLY A 76 -12.68 -12.37 -5.29
C GLY A 76 -12.94 -11.17 -6.22
N THR A 77 -11.97 -10.26 -6.39
CA THR A 77 -12.09 -9.16 -7.35
C THR A 77 -12.06 -9.69 -8.79
N ILE A 78 -11.19 -10.65 -9.10
CA ILE A 78 -11.15 -11.30 -10.44
C ILE A 78 -12.49 -11.99 -10.74
N PHE A 79 -13.06 -12.69 -9.76
CA PHE A 79 -14.38 -13.31 -9.93
C PHE A 79 -15.49 -12.28 -10.20
N ARG A 80 -15.55 -11.19 -9.44
CA ARG A 80 -16.54 -10.13 -9.65
C ARG A 80 -16.40 -9.48 -11.02
N ASP A 81 -15.18 -9.34 -11.51
CA ASP A 81 -14.93 -8.81 -12.84
C ASP A 81 -15.43 -9.80 -13.92
N ALA A 82 -15.17 -11.11 -13.75
CA ALA A 82 -15.66 -12.15 -14.65
C ALA A 82 -17.19 -12.24 -14.67
N ILE A 83 -17.85 -12.04 -13.53
CA ILE A 83 -19.31 -11.97 -13.44
C ILE A 83 -19.83 -10.73 -14.17
N ARG A 84 -19.20 -9.55 -13.97
CA ARG A 84 -19.61 -8.32 -14.67
C ARG A 84 -19.39 -8.36 -16.19
N GLU A 85 -18.39 -9.12 -16.64
CA GLU A 85 -18.13 -9.37 -18.07
C GLU A 85 -18.95 -10.57 -18.61
N GLU A 86 -19.87 -11.14 -17.81
CA GLU A 86 -20.74 -12.27 -18.17
C GLU A 86 -19.98 -13.55 -18.59
N VAL A 87 -18.71 -13.67 -18.16
CA VAL A 87 -17.87 -14.85 -18.42
C VAL A 87 -18.33 -16.04 -17.54
N ILE A 88 -18.80 -15.74 -16.32
CA ILE A 88 -19.35 -16.72 -15.39
C ILE A 88 -20.63 -16.19 -14.72
N PRO A 89 -21.56 -17.05 -14.30
CA PRO A 89 -22.75 -16.64 -13.58
C PRO A 89 -22.42 -16.27 -12.11
N GLU A 90 -23.25 -15.42 -11.51
CA GLU A 90 -23.10 -14.98 -10.11
C GLU A 90 -23.13 -16.14 -9.11
N THR A 91 -23.87 -17.23 -9.44
CA THR A 91 -23.96 -18.44 -8.63
C THR A 91 -22.61 -19.13 -8.39
N MET A 92 -21.61 -18.87 -9.24
CA MET A 92 -20.24 -19.37 -9.07
C MET A 92 -19.39 -18.56 -8.09
N PHE A 93 -19.91 -17.54 -7.39
CA PHE A 93 -19.13 -16.71 -6.48
C PHE A 93 -18.94 -17.34 -5.08
N PRO A 94 -17.80 -17.96 -4.75
CA PRO A 94 -17.61 -18.69 -3.49
C PRO A 94 -17.23 -17.77 -2.31
N PHE A 95 -16.77 -16.54 -2.57
CA PHE A 95 -16.12 -15.68 -1.57
C PHE A 95 -17.07 -15.12 -0.51
N SER A 96 -18.36 -15.06 -0.77
CA SER A 96 -19.37 -14.63 0.21
C SER A 96 -19.42 -15.50 1.47
N LYS A 97 -19.01 -16.76 1.34
CA LYS A 97 -18.98 -17.75 2.43
C LYS A 97 -17.63 -17.84 3.15
N ILE A 98 -16.64 -17.05 2.74
CA ILE A 98 -15.30 -17.05 3.35
C ILE A 98 -15.22 -16.04 4.48
N THR A 99 -14.95 -16.53 5.69
CA THR A 99 -14.70 -15.66 6.85
C THR A 99 -13.27 -15.15 6.84
N LEU A 100 -13.12 -13.82 6.79
CA LEU A 100 -11.83 -13.14 6.82
C LEU A 100 -11.67 -12.40 8.15
N LYS A 101 -10.62 -12.73 8.89
CA LYS A 101 -10.29 -12.01 10.13
C LYS A 101 -9.78 -10.60 9.81
N ILE A 102 -10.20 -9.63 10.61
CA ILE A 102 -9.66 -8.28 10.61
C ILE A 102 -8.81 -8.18 11.89
N SER A 103 -7.50 -8.30 11.75
CA SER A 103 -6.60 -8.08 12.87
C SER A 103 -6.29 -6.58 12.98
N SER A 104 -6.43 -6.04 14.19
CA SER A 104 -5.91 -4.71 14.50
C SER A 104 -4.39 -4.82 14.68
N SER A 105 -3.60 -4.21 13.81
CA SER A 105 -2.17 -4.14 14.03
C SER A 105 -1.86 -3.21 15.19
N LYS A 106 -1.11 -3.67 16.19
CA LYS A 106 -0.51 -2.80 17.20
C LYS A 106 0.56 -1.95 16.51
N ARG A 107 0.20 -0.73 16.11
CA ARG A 107 1.16 0.18 15.50
C ARG A 107 2.05 0.77 16.58
N LEU A 108 3.36 0.57 16.42
CA LEU A 108 4.35 1.27 17.22
C LEU A 108 4.49 2.71 16.68
N PHE A 109 4.61 3.65 17.58
CA PHE A 109 4.87 5.06 17.26
C PHE A 109 5.99 5.58 18.16
N LEU A 110 6.76 6.53 17.66
CA LEU A 110 7.77 7.21 18.45
C LEU A 110 7.09 8.21 19.39
N ASN A 111 7.46 8.18 20.66
CA ASN A 111 7.06 9.22 21.60
C ASN A 111 7.93 10.46 21.43
N LYS A 112 7.55 11.56 22.12
CA LYS A 112 8.25 12.85 22.00
C LYS A 112 9.74 12.73 22.33
N VAL A 113 10.09 12.01 23.39
CA VAL A 113 11.49 11.82 23.82
C VAL A 113 12.32 11.12 22.72
N GLN A 114 11.75 10.13 22.07
CA GLN A 114 12.41 9.42 20.96
C GLN A 114 12.56 10.31 19.71
N ILE A 115 11.56 11.15 19.41
CA ILE A 115 11.64 12.11 18.31
C ILE A 115 12.72 13.16 18.61
N ASP A 116 12.77 13.69 19.83
CA ASP A 116 13.78 14.66 20.25
C ASP A 116 15.20 14.05 20.22
N ALA A 117 15.33 12.79 20.67
CA ALA A 117 16.60 12.07 20.59
C ALA A 117 17.07 11.89 19.13
N LEU A 118 16.14 11.54 18.23
CA LEU A 118 16.43 11.43 16.79
C LEU A 118 16.84 12.78 16.19
N ALA A 119 16.17 13.86 16.57
CA ALA A 119 16.48 15.21 16.10
C ALA A 119 17.90 15.67 16.53
N ASN A 120 18.30 15.31 17.76
CA ASN A 120 19.58 15.67 18.36
C ASN A 120 20.72 14.69 18.02
N LEU A 121 20.45 13.64 17.22
CA LEU A 121 21.45 12.65 16.86
C LEU A 121 22.58 13.32 16.05
N LYS A 122 23.82 13.22 16.55
CA LYS A 122 25.00 13.74 15.85
C LYS A 122 25.32 12.88 14.64
N LEU A 123 25.04 13.40 13.46
CA LEU A 123 25.32 12.76 12.18
C LEU A 123 26.32 13.61 11.39
N ILE A 124 27.11 12.94 10.55
CA ILE A 124 28.08 13.62 9.68
C ILE A 124 27.30 14.41 8.62
N GLU A 125 27.59 15.70 8.51
CA GLU A 125 26.98 16.60 7.54
C GLU A 125 27.22 16.15 6.10
N GLY A 126 26.22 16.32 5.24
CA GLY A 126 26.27 15.90 3.83
C GLY A 126 26.09 14.40 3.59
N LYS A 127 26.04 13.57 4.64
CA LYS A 127 25.79 12.13 4.48
C LYS A 127 24.31 11.83 4.33
N LYS A 128 23.99 10.75 3.60
CA LYS A 128 22.61 10.29 3.35
C LYS A 128 21.80 10.09 4.64
N ALA A 129 22.45 9.63 5.72
CA ALA A 129 21.79 9.40 7.00
C ALA A 129 21.17 10.70 7.57
N MET A 130 21.87 11.83 7.46
CA MET A 130 21.34 13.12 7.90
C MET A 130 20.12 13.53 7.04
N MET A 131 20.23 13.40 5.73
CA MET A 131 19.10 13.68 4.82
C MET A 131 17.88 12.84 5.16
N TRP A 132 18.04 11.54 5.37
CA TRP A 132 16.92 10.67 5.71
C TRP A 132 16.30 11.00 7.06
N ARG A 133 17.11 11.32 8.08
CA ARG A 133 16.63 11.82 9.37
C ARG A 133 15.80 13.09 9.19
N ASP A 134 16.33 14.07 8.47
CA ASP A 134 15.67 15.36 8.26
C ASP A 134 14.36 15.21 7.49
N LEU A 135 14.31 14.37 6.45
CA LEU A 135 13.07 14.04 5.72
C LEU A 135 12.02 13.36 6.62
N PHE A 136 12.47 12.46 7.50
CA PHE A 136 11.57 11.80 8.45
C PHE A 136 11.02 12.79 9.48
N LEU A 137 11.86 13.65 10.06
CA LEU A 137 11.42 14.71 10.97
C LEU A 137 10.50 15.70 10.27
N PHE A 138 10.85 16.09 9.04
CA PHE A 138 9.96 16.94 8.23
C PHE A 138 8.60 16.31 8.03
N SER A 139 8.54 15.02 7.70
CA SER A 139 7.27 14.27 7.58
C SER A 139 6.40 14.43 8.84
N ILE A 140 6.99 14.29 10.04
CA ILE A 140 6.29 14.42 11.32
C ILE A 140 5.80 15.87 11.54
N TYR A 141 6.71 16.84 11.42
CA TYR A 141 6.43 18.25 11.73
C TYR A 141 5.63 18.97 10.64
N ALA A 142 5.52 18.37 9.45
CA ALA A 142 4.68 18.83 8.36
C ALA A 142 3.33 18.07 8.28
N GLY A 143 2.73 17.77 9.44
CA GLY A 143 1.38 17.21 9.52
C GLY A 143 1.27 15.72 9.18
N GLY A 144 2.34 14.95 9.28
CA GLY A 144 2.34 13.50 9.03
C GLY A 144 2.27 13.14 7.54
N LEU A 145 2.95 13.89 6.70
CA LEU A 145 3.06 13.59 5.28
C LEU A 145 3.63 12.18 5.07
N ARG A 146 3.11 11.46 4.08
CA ARG A 146 3.68 10.15 3.72
C ARG A 146 5.05 10.35 3.09
N PHE A 147 5.91 9.34 3.22
CA PHE A 147 7.25 9.36 2.64
C PHE A 147 7.23 9.71 1.14
N SER A 148 6.31 9.13 0.36
CA SER A 148 6.16 9.46 -1.07
C SER A 148 5.83 10.93 -1.31
N ASP A 149 4.97 11.51 -0.45
CA ASP A 149 4.55 12.90 -0.61
C ASP A 149 5.68 13.88 -0.25
N VAL A 150 6.54 13.49 0.71
CA VAL A 150 7.74 14.26 1.09
C VAL A 150 8.79 14.22 -0.04
N ILE A 151 9.09 13.04 -0.59
CA ILE A 151 10.08 12.88 -1.66
C ILE A 151 9.66 13.61 -2.96
N GLU A 152 8.36 13.60 -3.26
CA GLU A 152 7.82 14.27 -4.45
C GLU A 152 7.50 15.75 -4.20
N MET A 153 7.85 16.30 -3.00
CA MET A 153 7.57 17.70 -2.70
C MET A 153 8.53 18.62 -3.44
N GLN A 154 7.97 19.65 -4.05
CA GLN A 154 8.70 20.72 -4.71
C GLN A 154 8.63 21.99 -3.88
N TYR A 155 9.59 22.87 -4.04
CA TYR A 155 9.62 24.16 -3.33
C TYR A 155 8.39 25.03 -3.67
N SER A 156 7.86 24.91 -4.89
CA SER A 156 6.60 25.54 -5.31
C SER A 156 5.37 25.11 -4.52
N ASN A 157 5.46 24.00 -3.77
CA ASN A 157 4.38 23.59 -2.87
C ASN A 157 4.38 24.38 -1.54
N TYR A 158 5.43 25.16 -1.25
CA TYR A 158 5.57 25.93 -0.04
C TYR A 158 5.34 27.43 -0.29
N ASN A 159 4.36 28.01 0.38
CA ASN A 159 4.13 29.44 0.45
C ASN A 159 4.90 29.99 1.65
N GLU A 160 6.04 30.65 1.38
CA GLU A 160 6.93 31.19 2.40
C GLU A 160 6.27 32.31 3.22
N ALA A 161 5.48 33.18 2.59
CA ALA A 161 4.82 34.32 3.26
C ALA A 161 3.79 33.88 4.32
N GLU A 162 3.12 32.76 4.06
CA GLU A 162 2.08 32.24 4.95
C GLU A 162 2.54 31.03 5.78
N HIS A 163 3.75 30.54 5.56
CA HIS A 163 4.29 29.28 6.11
C HIS A 163 3.36 28.09 5.88
N LYS A 164 2.78 28.00 4.67
CA LYS A 164 1.81 26.97 4.29
C LYS A 164 2.40 26.04 3.23
N ILE A 165 2.08 24.75 3.38
CA ILE A 165 2.27 23.76 2.33
C ILE A 165 0.93 23.56 1.61
N ASN A 166 1.01 23.55 0.26
CA ASN A 166 -0.10 23.22 -0.62
C ASN A 166 0.36 22.04 -1.51
N LYS A 167 -0.05 20.83 -1.15
CA LYS A 167 0.44 19.60 -1.77
C LYS A 167 -0.70 18.72 -2.23
N HIS A 168 -0.69 18.34 -3.50
CA HIS A 168 -1.53 17.29 -4.01
C HIS A 168 -1.03 15.92 -3.53
N ILE A 169 -1.84 15.21 -2.73
CA ILE A 169 -1.50 13.91 -2.16
C ILE A 169 -1.80 12.82 -3.18
N ARG A 170 -0.76 12.22 -3.72
CA ARG A 170 -0.86 11.21 -4.78
C ARG A 170 -1.77 10.04 -4.44
N LYS A 171 -1.73 9.53 -3.20
CA LYS A 171 -2.52 8.36 -2.79
C LYS A 171 -4.02 8.60 -2.76
N THR A 172 -4.46 9.83 -2.48
CA THR A 172 -5.88 10.15 -2.27
C THR A 172 -6.47 11.07 -3.33
N GLY A 173 -5.64 11.63 -4.21
CA GLY A 173 -6.05 12.62 -5.20
C GLY A 173 -6.53 13.95 -4.61
N ARG A 174 -6.29 14.19 -3.29
CA ARG A 174 -6.75 15.40 -2.60
C ARG A 174 -5.62 16.40 -2.43
N VAL A 175 -5.96 17.68 -2.51
CA VAL A 175 -5.05 18.75 -2.13
C VAL A 175 -5.09 18.92 -0.62
N HIS A 176 -3.92 18.86 0.02
CA HIS A 176 -3.73 19.19 1.44
C HIS A 176 -3.10 20.56 1.55
N GLN A 177 -3.73 21.41 2.34
CA GLN A 177 -3.24 22.75 2.63
C GLN A 177 -3.18 22.94 4.14
N PHE A 178 -1.99 23.22 4.68
CA PHE A 178 -1.78 23.35 6.12
C PHE A 178 -0.55 24.21 6.43
N LYS A 179 -0.57 24.88 7.58
CA LYS A 179 0.59 25.63 8.11
C LYS A 179 1.61 24.68 8.70
N ILE A 180 2.89 25.03 8.56
CA ILE A 180 4.00 24.30 9.17
C ILE A 180 4.68 25.16 10.24
N GLY A 181 5.22 24.50 11.27
CA GLY A 181 5.95 25.13 12.34
C GLY A 181 7.45 25.29 12.05
N LYS A 182 8.14 26.02 12.95
CA LYS A 182 9.55 26.38 12.81
C LYS A 182 10.47 25.22 12.46
N VAL A 183 10.34 24.05 13.10
CA VAL A 183 11.21 22.90 12.84
C VAL A 183 11.12 22.42 11.38
N ALA A 184 9.90 22.38 10.82
CA ALA A 184 9.73 22.01 9.42
C ALA A 184 10.26 23.09 8.46
N ILE A 185 10.09 24.36 8.82
CA ILE A 185 10.65 25.50 8.07
C ILE A 185 12.18 25.43 8.05
N ASP A 186 12.83 25.25 9.19
CA ASP A 186 14.29 25.16 9.31
C ASP A 186 14.85 24.00 8.44
N ILE A 187 14.13 22.87 8.37
CA ILE A 187 14.51 21.75 7.50
C ILE A 187 14.35 22.14 6.02
N LEU A 188 13.26 22.79 5.63
CA LEU A 188 13.04 23.25 4.25
C LEU A 188 14.16 24.22 3.81
N GLU A 189 14.46 25.21 4.63
CA GLU A 189 15.51 26.21 4.34
C GLU A 189 16.89 25.56 4.19
N LYS A 190 17.20 24.55 5.00
CA LYS A 190 18.45 23.79 4.89
C LYS A 190 18.65 23.12 3.52
N TYR A 191 17.55 22.72 2.87
CA TYR A 191 17.58 22.04 1.56
C TYR A 191 17.17 22.94 0.39
N LYS A 192 16.91 24.22 0.64
CA LYS A 192 16.69 25.25 -0.38
C LYS A 192 17.99 25.45 -1.15
N LYS A 193 17.99 25.12 -2.43
CA LYS A 193 19.12 25.39 -3.35
C LYS A 193 18.75 26.49 -4.30
#